data_249a1f3bda4e1bf7cfa9eae71ed5cfff
#
_entry.id   249a1f3bda4e1bf7cfa9eae71ed5cfff
#
_cell.length_a   1.000
_cell.length_b   1.000
_cell.length_c   1.000
_cell.angle_alpha   90.00
_cell.angle_beta   90.00
_cell.angle_gamma   90.00
#
_symmetry.space_group_name_H-M   'P 1'
#
loop_
_entity.id
_entity.type
_entity.pdbx_description
1 polymer ?
#
loop_
_entity_poly.entity_id
_entity_poly.type
_entity_poly.pdbx_seq_one_letter_code
_entity_poly.pdbx_strand_id
1 'polypeptide(L)'
;MCSPNFDRRPEGTVVELVVIHGISLPPGRFGGQAIEQLFTNRLDTAAHPFYRQLEGVRVSSHFLIRRGGELVQFVACGARAWHAGPSVWRGRSRCNDFSIGIELEGTDERTYTARQYARLATLVRLLRAAYPSLLGIAGHSEIAPGRKTDPGNCFDWRKLANEAGLPDDFRPV
;
A
#
# COMPACT_ATOMS: atom_id res chain seq x y z
N MET A 1 4.37 -1.22 -14.79
CA MET A 1 2.96 -1.25 -15.32
C MET A 1 2.30 0.06 -14.90
N CYS A 2 1.54 0.76 -15.76
CA CYS A 2 0.99 2.07 -15.39
C CYS A 2 -0.51 1.95 -15.07
N SER A 3 -0.92 2.44 -13.90
CA SER A 3 -2.31 2.63 -13.53
C SER A 3 -2.83 3.96 -14.10
N PRO A 4 -4.08 4.05 -14.58
CA PRO A 4 -4.74 5.33 -14.89
C PRO A 4 -5.35 6.01 -13.65
N ASN A 5 -5.39 5.32 -12.50
CA ASN A 5 -6.07 5.76 -11.27
C ASN A 5 -5.13 6.59 -10.38
N PHE A 6 -4.68 7.72 -10.90
CA PHE A 6 -3.84 8.67 -10.16
C PHE A 6 -4.09 10.09 -10.67
N ASP A 7 -3.62 11.06 -9.93
CA ASP A 7 -3.61 12.47 -10.33
C ASP A 7 -2.39 13.21 -9.74
N ARG A 8 -2.36 14.51 -9.88
CA ARG A 8 -1.31 15.34 -9.29
C ARG A 8 -1.54 15.51 -7.79
N ARG A 9 -0.45 15.50 -7.01
CA ARG A 9 -0.53 15.94 -5.62
C ARG A 9 -0.92 17.42 -5.56
N PRO A 10 -1.66 17.86 -4.51
CA PRO A 10 -1.89 19.29 -4.30
C PRO A 10 -0.58 20.07 -4.28
N GLU A 11 -0.60 21.28 -4.80
CA GLU A 11 0.58 22.15 -4.86
C GLU A 11 1.17 22.38 -3.44
N GLY A 12 2.50 22.39 -3.36
CA GLY A 12 3.22 22.53 -2.09
C GLY A 12 3.19 21.30 -1.18
N THR A 13 2.49 20.21 -1.57
CA THR A 13 2.46 18.98 -0.76
C THR A 13 3.73 18.16 -0.97
N VAL A 14 4.40 17.83 0.13
CA VAL A 14 5.53 16.90 0.17
C VAL A 14 5.08 15.52 0.64
N VAL A 15 5.86 14.49 0.29
CA VAL A 15 5.61 13.11 0.72
C VAL A 15 6.15 12.94 2.15
N GLU A 16 5.26 12.61 3.10
CA GLU A 16 5.58 12.53 4.53
C GLU A 16 5.29 11.15 5.14
N LEU A 17 4.51 10.31 4.45
CA LEU A 17 4.01 9.05 4.99
C LEU A 17 4.19 7.90 3.99
N VAL A 18 4.55 6.71 4.48
CA VAL A 18 4.37 5.45 3.78
C VAL A 18 3.18 4.72 4.39
N VAL A 19 2.24 4.26 3.56
CA VAL A 19 1.10 3.46 4.00
C VAL A 19 1.26 2.03 3.51
N ILE A 20 1.21 1.08 4.46
CA ILE A 20 1.25 -0.35 4.17
C ILE A 20 -0.16 -0.90 4.10
N HIS A 21 -0.42 -1.64 3.02
CA HIS A 21 -1.67 -2.31 2.75
C HIS A 21 -1.48 -3.83 2.63
N GLY A 22 -2.58 -4.56 2.75
CA GLY A 22 -2.67 -5.97 2.41
C GLY A 22 -3.77 -6.19 1.37
N ILE A 23 -3.45 -6.91 0.30
CA ILE A 23 -4.41 -7.17 -0.78
C ILE A 23 -4.35 -8.62 -1.24
N SER A 24 -5.51 -9.22 -1.49
CA SER A 24 -5.64 -10.47 -2.23
C SER A 24 -6.90 -10.45 -3.09
N LEU A 25 -6.82 -10.97 -4.31
CA LEU A 25 -7.93 -10.94 -5.26
C LEU A 25 -8.05 -12.26 -6.05
N PRO A 26 -9.19 -13.01 -5.83
CA PRO A 26 -10.22 -12.79 -4.79
C PRO A 26 -9.65 -12.97 -3.37
N PRO A 27 -10.36 -12.59 -2.30
CA PRO A 27 -9.87 -12.71 -0.93
C PRO A 27 -9.29 -14.08 -0.61
N GLY A 28 -8.07 -14.10 -0.03
CA GLY A 28 -7.34 -15.31 0.32
C GLY A 28 -6.68 -16.06 -0.85
N ARG A 29 -6.85 -15.59 -2.09
CA ARG A 29 -6.17 -16.13 -3.27
C ARG A 29 -4.96 -15.29 -3.62
N PHE A 30 -3.84 -15.95 -3.88
CA PHE A 30 -2.56 -15.32 -4.21
C PHE A 30 -2.11 -15.70 -5.62
N GLY A 31 -1.28 -14.86 -6.22
CA GLY A 31 -0.83 -15.00 -7.60
C GLY A 31 -1.87 -14.52 -8.61
N GLY A 32 -1.68 -14.86 -9.87
CA GLY A 32 -2.53 -14.38 -10.95
C GLY A 32 -2.33 -12.89 -11.25
N GLN A 33 -3.28 -12.30 -11.98
CA GLN A 33 -3.17 -10.92 -12.48
C GLN A 33 -4.31 -10.01 -11.98
N ALA A 34 -5.18 -10.51 -11.08
CA ALA A 34 -6.40 -9.79 -10.71
C ALA A 34 -6.12 -8.44 -10.03
N ILE A 35 -5.06 -8.35 -9.21
CA ILE A 35 -4.65 -7.10 -8.55
C ILE A 35 -4.21 -6.07 -9.59
N GLU A 36 -3.35 -6.47 -10.54
CA GLU A 36 -2.90 -5.60 -11.63
C GLU A 36 -4.05 -5.19 -12.54
N GLN A 37 -4.95 -6.12 -12.82
CA GLN A 37 -6.15 -5.83 -13.62
C GLN A 37 -7.06 -4.83 -12.93
N LEU A 38 -7.26 -4.94 -11.61
CA LEU A 38 -8.00 -3.95 -10.82
C LEU A 38 -7.35 -2.57 -10.92
N PHE A 39 -6.06 -2.47 -10.63
CA PHE A 39 -5.34 -1.20 -10.62
C PHE A 39 -5.18 -0.56 -12.00
N THR A 40 -5.38 -1.34 -13.07
CA THR A 40 -5.34 -0.85 -14.46
C THR A 40 -6.71 -0.81 -15.14
N ASN A 41 -7.81 -0.98 -14.38
CA ASN A 41 -9.20 -0.96 -14.85
C ASN A 41 -9.50 -2.03 -15.92
N ARG A 42 -8.84 -3.18 -15.83
CA ARG A 42 -8.98 -4.32 -16.77
C ARG A 42 -9.52 -5.58 -16.11
N LEU A 43 -9.95 -5.49 -14.84
CA LEU A 43 -10.52 -6.62 -14.12
C LEU A 43 -11.84 -7.03 -14.78
N ASP A 44 -11.93 -8.28 -15.22
CA ASP A 44 -13.20 -8.88 -15.65
C ASP A 44 -14.05 -9.16 -14.41
N THR A 45 -15.03 -8.31 -14.17
CA THR A 45 -15.92 -8.41 -12.99
C THR A 45 -16.87 -9.60 -13.08
N ALA A 46 -17.06 -10.21 -14.26
CA ALA A 46 -17.85 -11.42 -14.43
C ALA A 46 -17.07 -12.70 -14.07
N ALA A 47 -15.74 -12.67 -14.09
CA ALA A 47 -14.89 -13.85 -13.89
C ALA A 47 -14.98 -14.47 -12.48
N HIS A 48 -15.45 -13.73 -11.48
CA HIS A 48 -15.60 -14.25 -10.11
C HIS A 48 -16.71 -13.51 -9.35
N PRO A 49 -17.52 -14.19 -8.51
CA PRO A 49 -18.60 -13.53 -7.76
C PRO A 49 -18.14 -12.34 -6.92
N PHE A 50 -16.96 -12.43 -6.28
CA PHE A 50 -16.37 -11.34 -5.51
C PHE A 50 -16.05 -10.12 -6.37
N TYR A 51 -15.68 -10.30 -7.64
CA TYR A 51 -15.29 -9.17 -8.50
C TYR A 51 -16.45 -8.27 -8.89
N ARG A 52 -17.68 -8.77 -8.86
CA ARG A 52 -18.90 -7.98 -9.18
C ARG A 52 -19.02 -6.75 -8.29
N GLN A 53 -18.65 -6.87 -6.99
CA GLN A 53 -18.69 -5.72 -6.08
C GLN A 53 -17.56 -4.69 -6.33
N LEU A 54 -16.62 -5.01 -7.20
CA LEU A 54 -15.55 -4.11 -7.64
C LEU A 54 -15.86 -3.40 -8.95
N GLU A 55 -17.07 -3.61 -9.51
CA GLU A 55 -17.50 -2.93 -10.73
C GLU A 55 -17.48 -1.41 -10.52
N GLY A 56 -16.84 -0.69 -11.44
CA GLY A 56 -16.70 0.75 -11.34
C GLY A 56 -15.69 1.26 -10.32
N VAL A 57 -15.11 0.40 -9.47
CA VAL A 57 -14.07 0.79 -8.49
C VAL A 57 -12.82 1.28 -9.22
N ARG A 58 -12.35 2.46 -8.83
CA ARG A 58 -11.13 3.10 -9.35
C ARG A 58 -10.15 3.33 -8.21
N VAL A 59 -9.18 2.44 -8.09
CA VAL A 59 -8.16 2.45 -7.05
C VAL A 59 -6.80 2.10 -7.66
N SER A 60 -5.75 2.45 -6.97
CA SER A 60 -4.37 2.08 -7.31
C SER A 60 -3.50 2.11 -6.06
N SER A 61 -2.26 1.69 -6.19
CA SER A 61 -1.19 1.96 -5.22
C SER A 61 0.07 2.35 -5.98
N HIS A 62 1.08 2.87 -5.29
CA HIS A 62 2.36 3.13 -5.94
C HIS A 62 3.08 1.83 -6.25
N PHE A 63 3.06 0.88 -5.30
CA PHE A 63 3.76 -0.39 -5.41
C PHE A 63 2.89 -1.56 -4.96
N LEU A 64 3.17 -2.73 -5.54
CA LEU A 64 2.72 -4.04 -5.06
C LEU A 64 3.94 -4.93 -4.88
N ILE A 65 4.01 -5.61 -3.74
CA ILE A 65 4.99 -6.66 -3.46
C ILE A 65 4.26 -8.00 -3.38
N ARG A 66 4.51 -8.88 -4.34
CA ARG A 66 3.91 -10.20 -4.39
C ARG A 66 4.52 -11.13 -3.35
N ARG A 67 3.88 -12.28 -3.11
CA ARG A 67 4.34 -13.30 -2.15
C ARG A 67 5.78 -13.77 -2.39
N GLY A 68 6.23 -13.80 -3.65
CA GLY A 68 7.59 -14.16 -4.04
C GLY A 68 8.62 -13.05 -3.83
N GLY A 69 8.18 -11.81 -3.49
CA GLY A 69 9.04 -10.63 -3.35
C GLY A 69 9.19 -9.83 -4.65
N GLU A 70 8.45 -10.18 -5.71
CA GLU A 70 8.41 -9.38 -6.93
C GLU A 70 7.78 -8.02 -6.64
N LEU A 71 8.44 -6.98 -7.12
CA LEU A 71 8.00 -5.59 -6.98
C LEU A 71 7.40 -5.10 -8.30
N VAL A 72 6.17 -4.62 -8.24
CA VAL A 72 5.48 -3.97 -9.35
C VAL A 72 5.20 -2.52 -8.98
N GLN A 73 5.55 -1.58 -9.86
CA GLN A 73 5.19 -0.17 -9.72
C GLN A 73 4.05 0.20 -10.68
N PHE A 74 3.01 0.87 -10.15
CA PHE A 74 1.83 1.32 -10.90
C PHE A 74 1.77 2.83 -11.06
N VAL A 75 2.19 3.59 -10.05
CA VAL A 75 2.13 5.04 -10.02
C VAL A 75 3.51 5.58 -9.62
N ALA A 76 3.95 6.64 -10.27
CA ALA A 76 5.18 7.34 -9.88
C ALA A 76 5.02 7.97 -8.49
N CYS A 77 6.05 7.90 -7.63
CA CYS A 77 5.97 8.41 -6.25
C CYS A 77 5.67 9.91 -6.17
N GLY A 78 6.03 10.69 -7.19
CA GLY A 78 5.69 12.11 -7.29
C GLY A 78 4.20 12.39 -7.59
N ALA A 79 3.45 11.39 -8.08
CA ALA A 79 2.02 11.48 -8.30
C ALA A 79 1.22 10.99 -7.08
N ARG A 80 -0.08 11.19 -7.08
CA ARG A 80 -1.00 10.79 -6.02
C ARG A 80 -1.77 9.54 -6.44
N ALA A 81 -1.37 8.37 -5.96
CA ALA A 81 -2.14 7.14 -6.14
C ALA A 81 -3.40 7.14 -5.24
N TRP A 82 -4.42 6.39 -5.64
CA TRP A 82 -5.71 6.33 -4.94
C TRP A 82 -5.81 5.06 -4.10
N HIS A 83 -5.12 5.02 -2.93
CA HIS A 83 -5.01 3.83 -2.09
C HIS A 83 -5.65 3.96 -0.69
N ALA A 84 -5.66 5.17 -0.09
CA ALA A 84 -6.04 5.35 1.31
C ALA A 84 -7.54 5.65 1.51
N GLY A 85 -8.21 6.26 0.50
CA GLY A 85 -9.60 6.74 0.65
C GLY A 85 -9.74 7.78 1.76
N PRO A 86 -10.92 7.89 2.42
CA PRO A 86 -11.08 8.72 3.62
C PRO A 86 -10.14 8.23 4.72
N SER A 87 -9.24 9.09 5.18
CA SER A 87 -8.12 8.71 6.06
C SER A 87 -7.57 9.92 6.79
N VAL A 88 -6.98 9.68 7.98
CA VAL A 88 -6.36 10.71 8.82
C VAL A 88 -5.06 10.17 9.39
N TRP A 89 -4.00 10.95 9.36
CA TRP A 89 -2.74 10.65 10.02
C TRP A 89 -2.21 11.89 10.75
N ARG A 90 -1.94 11.78 12.05
CA ARG A 90 -1.48 12.88 12.91
C ARG A 90 -2.37 14.13 12.77
N GLY A 91 -3.70 13.93 12.72
CA GLY A 91 -4.68 15.01 12.57
C GLY A 91 -4.84 15.57 11.15
N ARG A 92 -4.03 15.15 10.18
CA ARG A 92 -4.12 15.56 8.78
C ARG A 92 -4.91 14.54 7.96
N SER A 93 -6.00 15.00 7.36
CA SER A 93 -6.86 14.17 6.50
C SER A 93 -6.29 13.99 5.09
N ARG A 94 -6.92 13.06 4.31
CA ARG A 94 -6.61 12.83 2.89
C ARG A 94 -5.19 12.30 2.68
N CYS A 95 -4.84 11.21 3.35
CA CYS A 95 -3.49 10.65 3.30
C CYS A 95 -2.96 10.36 1.89
N ASN A 96 -3.81 10.12 0.88
CA ASN A 96 -3.37 10.02 -0.51
C ASN A 96 -2.54 11.23 -0.96
N ASP A 97 -2.84 12.43 -0.45
CA ASP A 97 -2.20 13.65 -0.90
C ASP A 97 -0.70 13.68 -0.57
N PHE A 98 -0.30 13.10 0.57
CA PHE A 98 1.07 13.18 1.10
C PHE A 98 1.70 11.82 1.43
N SER A 99 1.14 10.71 0.93
CA SER A 99 1.68 9.38 1.20
C SER A 99 2.09 8.61 -0.06
N ILE A 100 2.90 7.58 0.15
CA ILE A 100 3.20 6.52 -0.80
C ILE A 100 2.55 5.23 -0.29
N GLY A 101 1.61 4.65 -1.07
CA GLY A 101 0.98 3.37 -0.74
C GLY A 101 1.80 2.20 -1.27
N ILE A 102 1.97 1.18 -0.44
CA ILE A 102 2.63 -0.09 -0.77
C ILE A 102 1.68 -1.23 -0.40
N GLU A 103 1.22 -1.95 -1.40
CA GLU A 103 0.43 -3.17 -1.23
C GLU A 103 1.34 -4.38 -1.06
N LEU A 104 0.99 -5.22 -0.11
CA LEU A 104 1.57 -6.55 0.04
C LEU A 104 0.52 -7.59 -0.31
N GLU A 105 0.82 -8.51 -1.23
CA GLU A 105 -0.09 -9.59 -1.52
C GLU A 105 -0.26 -10.47 -0.27
N GLY A 106 -1.43 -10.41 0.36
CA GLY A 106 -1.67 -11.02 1.67
C GLY A 106 -3.11 -10.88 2.15
N THR A 107 -3.32 -11.28 3.39
CA THR A 107 -4.58 -11.11 4.14
C THR A 107 -4.25 -10.75 5.59
N ASP A 108 -5.24 -10.26 6.32
CA ASP A 108 -5.09 -9.89 7.74
C ASP A 108 -4.69 -11.08 8.63
N GLU A 109 -5.10 -12.30 8.23
CA GLU A 109 -4.96 -13.53 9.02
C GLU A 109 -3.78 -14.40 8.60
N ARG A 110 -3.04 -14.01 7.58
CA ARG A 110 -1.94 -14.81 7.05
C ARG A 110 -0.63 -14.06 7.08
N THR A 111 0.40 -14.67 7.65
CA THR A 111 1.75 -14.10 7.71
C THR A 111 2.30 -13.75 6.33
N TYR A 112 2.96 -12.63 6.25
CA TYR A 112 3.73 -12.23 5.08
C TYR A 112 5.05 -12.99 5.02
N THR A 113 5.57 -13.19 3.82
CA THR A 113 6.78 -13.99 3.62
C THR A 113 8.05 -13.21 3.96
N ALA A 114 9.12 -13.92 4.30
CA ALA A 114 10.45 -13.29 4.48
C ALA A 114 10.90 -12.52 3.23
N ARG A 115 10.56 -13.01 2.02
CA ARG A 115 10.87 -12.33 0.77
C ARG A 115 10.13 -11.01 0.62
N GLN A 116 8.86 -10.94 1.09
CA GLN A 116 8.12 -9.69 1.10
C GLN A 116 8.74 -8.68 2.06
N TYR A 117 9.11 -9.08 3.29
CA TYR A 117 9.77 -8.20 4.26
C TYR A 117 11.11 -7.68 3.72
N ALA A 118 11.96 -8.54 3.18
CA ALA A 118 13.25 -8.14 2.62
C ALA A 118 13.09 -7.11 1.48
N ARG A 119 12.08 -7.33 0.59
CA ARG A 119 11.77 -6.40 -0.50
C ARG A 119 11.21 -5.09 0.04
N LEU A 120 10.27 -5.15 0.97
CA LEU A 120 9.66 -3.99 1.62
C LEU A 120 10.69 -3.15 2.36
N ALA A 121 11.54 -3.77 3.16
CA ALA A 121 12.61 -3.09 3.88
C ALA A 121 13.57 -2.35 2.93
N THR A 122 13.94 -2.99 1.83
CA THR A 122 14.77 -2.35 0.79
C THR A 122 14.05 -1.15 0.17
N LEU A 123 12.77 -1.30 -0.20
CA LEU A 123 11.98 -0.22 -0.76
C LEU A 123 11.84 0.95 0.21
N VAL A 124 11.54 0.69 1.48
CA VAL A 124 11.39 1.73 2.52
C VAL A 124 12.71 2.50 2.70
N ARG A 125 13.86 1.82 2.73
CA ARG A 125 15.17 2.50 2.78
C ARG A 125 15.40 3.42 1.60
N LEU A 126 15.09 2.97 0.38
CA LEU A 126 15.22 3.77 -0.85
C LEU A 126 14.28 4.98 -0.83
N LEU A 127 13.03 4.80 -0.37
CA LEU A 127 12.07 5.89 -0.25
C LEU A 127 12.53 6.93 0.78
N ARG A 128 13.05 6.50 1.93
CA ARG A 128 13.59 7.43 2.95
C ARG A 128 14.79 8.23 2.42
N ALA A 129 15.65 7.61 1.63
CA ALA A 129 16.77 8.31 1.00
C ALA A 129 16.30 9.31 -0.08
N ALA A 130 15.28 8.93 -0.86
CA ALA A 130 14.73 9.77 -1.93
C ALA A 130 13.80 10.90 -1.43
N TYR A 131 13.16 10.69 -0.28
CA TYR A 131 12.21 11.62 0.36
C TYR A 131 12.62 11.90 1.80
N PRO A 132 13.56 12.83 2.05
CA PRO A 132 13.97 13.20 3.42
C PRO A 132 12.83 13.76 4.27
N SER A 133 11.73 14.17 3.63
CA SER A 133 10.49 14.64 4.28
C SER A 133 9.62 13.51 4.87
N LEU A 134 9.96 12.23 4.65
CA LEU A 134 9.22 11.12 5.23
C LEU A 134 9.35 11.11 6.75
N LEU A 135 8.21 11.25 7.44
CA LEU A 135 8.08 11.35 8.89
C LEU A 135 7.58 10.05 9.54
N GLY A 136 7.10 9.09 8.74
CA GLY A 136 6.60 7.85 9.31
C GLY A 136 6.09 6.82 8.33
N ILE A 137 5.72 5.67 8.90
CA ILE A 137 5.09 4.56 8.23
C ILE A 137 3.90 4.09 9.07
N ALA A 138 2.77 3.82 8.42
CA ALA A 138 1.55 3.38 9.09
C ALA A 138 0.83 2.29 8.29
N GLY A 139 0.00 1.50 8.95
CA GLY A 139 -0.95 0.60 8.31
C GLY A 139 -2.20 1.35 7.83
N HIS A 140 -2.90 0.79 6.86
CA HIS A 140 -4.18 1.35 6.40
C HIS A 140 -5.19 1.40 7.55
N SER A 141 -5.22 0.38 8.41
CA SER A 141 -6.06 0.33 9.61
C SER A 141 -5.80 1.47 10.59
N GLU A 142 -4.56 1.95 10.67
CA GLU A 142 -4.18 3.04 11.60
C GLU A 142 -4.62 4.42 11.09
N ILE A 143 -4.66 4.61 9.76
CA ILE A 143 -5.11 5.87 9.15
C ILE A 143 -6.60 5.91 8.80
N ALA A 144 -7.27 4.75 8.88
CA ALA A 144 -8.69 4.60 8.58
C ALA A 144 -9.38 3.63 9.57
N PRO A 145 -9.28 3.87 10.90
CA PRO A 145 -9.80 2.97 11.93
C PRO A 145 -11.31 2.77 11.76
N GLY A 146 -11.77 1.55 12.03
CA GLY A 146 -13.17 1.15 11.87
C GLY A 146 -13.62 0.92 10.42
N ARG A 147 -12.83 1.35 9.43
CA ARG A 147 -13.12 1.16 7.99
C ARG A 147 -12.20 0.15 7.33
N LYS A 148 -10.97 0.05 7.82
CA LYS A 148 -9.92 -0.80 7.25
C LYS A 148 -9.22 -1.60 8.36
N THR A 149 -8.77 -2.78 7.99
CA THR A 149 -8.08 -3.72 8.89
C THR A 149 -6.66 -4.06 8.41
N ASP A 150 -6.40 -3.83 7.12
CA ASP A 150 -5.11 -4.15 6.49
C ASP A 150 -3.96 -3.26 7.00
N PRO A 151 -2.74 -3.76 7.07
CA PRO A 151 -2.25 -5.06 6.63
C PRO A 151 -2.57 -6.22 7.57
N GLY A 152 -3.36 -6.02 8.62
CA GLY A 152 -3.82 -7.02 9.57
C GLY A 152 -2.81 -7.34 10.69
N ASN A 153 -3.30 -8.11 11.68
CA ASN A 153 -2.52 -8.44 12.88
C ASN A 153 -1.34 -9.38 12.62
N CYS A 154 -1.34 -10.06 11.47
CA CYS A 154 -0.23 -10.94 11.06
C CYS A 154 0.93 -10.19 10.39
N PHE A 155 0.85 -8.86 10.26
CA PHE A 155 1.97 -8.06 9.79
C PHE A 155 2.93 -7.75 10.95
N ASP A 156 4.16 -8.20 10.82
CA ASP A 156 5.22 -8.02 11.84
C ASP A 156 5.96 -6.69 11.63
N TRP A 157 5.48 -5.67 12.31
CA TRP A 157 6.07 -4.33 12.29
C TRP A 157 7.49 -4.30 12.86
N ARG A 158 7.78 -5.10 13.89
CA ARG A 158 9.12 -5.16 14.49
C ARG A 158 10.13 -5.73 13.50
N LYS A 159 9.72 -6.78 12.78
CA LYS A 159 10.55 -7.35 11.71
C LYS A 159 10.86 -6.32 10.63
N LEU A 160 9.85 -5.57 10.15
CA LEU A 160 10.08 -4.49 9.19
C LEU A 160 11.03 -3.43 9.74
N ALA A 161 10.80 -2.96 10.96
CA ALA A 161 11.64 -1.93 11.58
C ALA A 161 13.12 -2.38 11.66
N ASN A 162 13.35 -3.59 12.10
CA ASN A 162 14.70 -4.17 12.20
C ASN A 162 15.36 -4.31 10.82
N GLU A 163 14.67 -4.89 9.85
CA GLU A 163 15.21 -5.11 8.51
C GLU A 163 15.43 -3.81 7.71
N ALA A 164 14.59 -2.80 7.94
CA ALA A 164 14.70 -1.49 7.28
C ALA A 164 15.58 -0.49 8.04
N GLY A 165 16.01 -0.79 9.27
CA GLY A 165 16.75 0.15 10.12
C GLY A 165 15.93 1.40 10.43
N LEU A 166 14.66 1.23 10.80
CA LEU A 166 13.78 2.34 11.12
C LEU A 166 14.03 2.80 12.55
N PRO A 167 14.12 4.12 12.81
CA PRO A 167 14.16 4.64 14.17
C PRO A 167 12.80 4.42 14.86
N ASP A 168 12.81 4.39 16.19
CA ASP A 168 11.63 4.07 17.00
C ASP A 168 10.47 5.05 16.79
N ASP A 169 10.79 6.31 16.53
CA ASP A 169 9.82 7.39 16.29
C ASP A 169 9.25 7.42 14.85
N PHE A 170 9.84 6.64 13.94
CA PHE A 170 9.37 6.56 12.54
C PHE A 170 8.02 5.85 12.41
N ARG A 171 7.68 5.02 13.40
CA ARG A 171 6.37 4.41 13.55
C ARG A 171 5.76 4.79 14.90
N PRO A 172 5.04 5.91 14.99
CA PRO A 172 4.25 6.18 16.19
C PRO A 172 3.13 5.13 16.28
N VAL A 173 3.14 4.42 17.38
CA VAL A 173 2.04 3.52 17.81
C VAL A 173 0.83 4.38 18.13
#